data_58fe9d5f67b7e3df58f4db63c6754d48
#
_entry.id   58fe9d5f67b7e3df58f4db63c6754d48
#
_cell.length_a   1.000
_cell.length_b   1.000
_cell.length_c   1.000
_cell.angle_alpha   90.00
_cell.angle_beta   90.00
_cell.angle_gamma   90.00
#
_symmetry.space_group_name_H-M   'P 1'
#
loop_
_entity.id
_entity.type
_entity.pdbx_description
1 polymer ?
#
loop_
_entity_poly.entity_id
_entity_poly.type
_entity_poly.pdbx_seq_one_letter_code
_entity_poly.pdbx_strand_id
1 'polypeptide(L)'
;MDIFYDTPFYGVPRLTAELKRRGFTINHKRVRRLRKAFGLRTIYPRPHFNTSEPHPEHKKFPYLLKGLKIDHPNQVWSTDITYTAVNGHRAFVIAIEDWFSRKLMAYNVVNTMDAFHCVETLRMAIERFGKPEIFNSDQDSQ
;
A
#
# COMPACT_ATOMS: atom_id res chain seq x y z
N MET A 1 -18.16 -30.99 5.77
CA MET A 1 -17.29 -30.26 6.77
C MET A 1 -15.86 -30.12 6.25
N ASP A 2 -15.31 -31.10 5.58
CA ASP A 2 -13.91 -31.17 5.14
C ASP A 2 -13.45 -29.94 4.33
N ILE A 3 -14.24 -29.49 3.33
CA ILE A 3 -13.90 -28.30 2.54
C ILE A 3 -13.70 -27.05 3.40
N PHE A 4 -14.45 -26.90 4.49
CA PHE A 4 -14.29 -25.74 5.36
C PHE A 4 -13.01 -25.84 6.19
N TYR A 5 -12.62 -27.02 6.63
CA TYR A 5 -11.37 -27.20 7.38
C TYR A 5 -10.15 -27.05 6.49
N ASP A 6 -10.23 -27.51 5.24
CA ASP A 6 -9.16 -27.34 4.24
C ASP A 6 -9.00 -25.86 3.81
N THR A 7 -10.11 -25.11 3.78
CA THR A 7 -10.13 -23.73 3.26
C THR A 7 -10.96 -22.79 4.16
N PRO A 8 -10.57 -22.57 5.42
CA PRO A 8 -11.37 -21.83 6.41
C PRO A 8 -11.56 -20.34 6.05
N PHE A 9 -10.75 -19.83 5.13
CA PHE A 9 -10.81 -18.46 4.60
C PHE A 9 -11.79 -18.30 3.41
N TYR A 10 -12.45 -19.38 2.93
CA TYR A 10 -13.43 -19.27 1.85
C TYR A 10 -14.73 -18.62 2.35
N GLY A 11 -15.09 -17.49 1.72
CA GLY A 11 -16.42 -16.90 1.85
C GLY A 11 -17.49 -17.71 1.11
N VAL A 12 -18.76 -17.30 1.24
CA VAL A 12 -19.90 -17.98 0.59
C VAL A 12 -19.71 -18.15 -0.92
N PRO A 13 -19.23 -17.17 -1.70
CA PRO A 13 -19.04 -17.35 -3.15
C PRO A 13 -18.04 -18.44 -3.48
N ARG A 14 -16.83 -18.38 -2.88
CA ARG A 14 -15.76 -19.37 -3.14
C ARG A 14 -16.15 -20.77 -2.69
N LEU A 15 -16.79 -20.89 -1.51
CA LEU A 15 -17.28 -22.18 -1.02
C LEU A 15 -18.39 -22.76 -1.94
N THR A 16 -19.25 -21.91 -2.51
CA THR A 16 -20.26 -22.35 -3.47
C THR A 16 -19.61 -22.86 -4.77
N ALA A 17 -18.59 -22.16 -5.27
CA ALA A 17 -17.86 -22.59 -6.46
C ALA A 17 -17.14 -23.93 -6.23
N GLU A 18 -16.50 -24.10 -5.07
CA GLU A 18 -15.80 -25.33 -4.71
C GLU A 18 -16.75 -26.52 -4.57
N LEU A 19 -17.91 -26.33 -3.94
CA LEU A 19 -18.94 -27.35 -3.84
C LEU A 19 -19.45 -27.77 -5.22
N LYS A 20 -19.68 -26.82 -6.13
CA LYS A 20 -20.06 -27.13 -7.52
C LYS A 20 -18.98 -27.91 -8.26
N ARG A 21 -17.69 -27.56 -8.06
CA ARG A 21 -16.55 -28.27 -8.66
C ARG A 21 -16.47 -29.72 -8.17
N ARG A 22 -16.86 -29.99 -6.93
CA ARG A 22 -16.96 -31.34 -6.36
C ARG A 22 -18.28 -32.06 -6.71
N GLY A 23 -19.10 -31.54 -7.66
CA GLY A 23 -20.30 -32.19 -8.20
C GLY A 23 -21.57 -31.89 -7.43
N PHE A 24 -21.60 -31.01 -6.43
CA PHE A 24 -22.81 -30.70 -5.69
C PHE A 24 -23.64 -29.63 -6.42
N THR A 25 -24.94 -29.94 -6.68
CA THR A 25 -25.91 -28.97 -7.19
C THR A 25 -26.42 -28.10 -6.06
N ILE A 26 -25.79 -26.94 -5.85
CA ILE A 26 -26.07 -26.04 -4.73
C ILE A 26 -26.00 -24.58 -5.14
N ASN A 27 -26.84 -23.71 -4.57
CA ASN A 27 -26.75 -22.27 -4.76
C ASN A 27 -26.19 -21.56 -3.50
N HIS A 28 -25.77 -20.33 -3.67
CA HIS A 28 -25.15 -19.52 -2.62
C HIS A 28 -26.09 -19.25 -1.43
N LYS A 29 -27.44 -19.19 -1.65
CA LYS A 29 -28.42 -18.98 -0.57
C LYS A 29 -28.42 -20.17 0.37
N ARG A 30 -28.42 -21.42 -0.17
CA ARG A 30 -28.34 -22.63 0.63
C ARG A 30 -27.01 -22.75 1.38
N VAL A 31 -25.89 -22.44 0.72
CA VAL A 31 -24.57 -22.43 1.37
C VAL A 31 -24.54 -21.44 2.53
N ARG A 32 -25.09 -20.23 2.36
CA ARG A 32 -25.17 -19.21 3.43
C ARG A 32 -25.97 -19.72 4.63
N ARG A 33 -27.14 -20.35 4.38
CA ARG A 33 -28.00 -20.92 5.43
C ARG A 33 -27.28 -22.03 6.19
N LEU A 34 -26.65 -22.96 5.50
CA LEU A 34 -25.90 -24.06 6.11
C LEU A 34 -24.74 -23.56 6.96
N ARG A 35 -23.94 -22.60 6.43
CA ARG A 35 -22.86 -22.00 7.22
C ARG A 35 -23.36 -21.38 8.52
N LYS A 36 -24.48 -20.65 8.47
CA LYS A 36 -25.10 -20.06 9.67
C LYS A 36 -25.54 -21.15 10.65
N ALA A 37 -26.18 -22.19 10.14
CA ALA A 37 -26.70 -23.31 10.98
C ALA A 37 -25.55 -24.08 11.67
N PHE A 38 -24.41 -24.26 11.00
CA PHE A 38 -23.24 -24.94 11.57
C PHE A 38 -22.25 -23.99 12.29
N GLY A 39 -22.57 -22.69 12.43
CA GLY A 39 -21.70 -21.73 13.11
C GLY A 39 -20.36 -21.46 12.39
N LEU A 40 -20.24 -21.81 11.10
CA LEU A 40 -19.01 -21.69 10.34
C LEU A 40 -18.73 -20.23 9.96
N ARG A 41 -17.71 -19.64 10.57
CA ARG A 41 -17.26 -18.27 10.28
C ARG A 41 -15.99 -18.31 9.42
N THR A 42 -15.94 -17.44 8.40
CA THR A 42 -14.73 -17.27 7.58
C THR A 42 -13.62 -16.69 8.44
N ILE A 43 -12.44 -17.29 8.37
CA ILE A 43 -11.22 -16.74 8.97
C ILE A 43 -10.62 -15.79 7.94
N TYR A 44 -10.49 -14.51 8.30
CA TYR A 44 -9.79 -13.49 7.49
C TYR A 44 -8.97 -12.60 8.41
N PRO A 45 -7.91 -11.98 7.90
CA PRO A 45 -7.12 -11.04 8.68
C PRO A 45 -8.02 -9.98 9.31
N ARG A 46 -7.76 -9.63 10.56
CA ARG A 46 -8.46 -8.50 11.18
C ARG A 46 -8.14 -7.24 10.37
N PRO A 47 -9.11 -6.30 10.23
CA PRO A 47 -8.80 -4.99 9.66
C PRO A 47 -7.61 -4.42 10.40
N HIS A 48 -6.60 -3.95 9.67
CA HIS A 48 -5.54 -3.16 10.28
C HIS A 48 -6.17 -1.95 10.95
N PHE A 49 -5.83 -1.72 12.22
CA PHE A 49 -6.13 -0.44 12.85
C PHE A 49 -5.45 0.64 12.01
N ASN A 50 -6.13 1.76 11.79
CA ASN A 50 -5.52 2.92 11.17
C ASN A 50 -4.29 3.29 12.01
N THR A 51 -3.11 3.08 11.45
CA THR A 51 -1.82 3.45 12.09
C THR A 51 -1.52 4.93 11.90
N SER A 52 -2.28 5.62 11.05
CA SER A 52 -2.17 7.06 10.79
C SER A 52 -3.13 7.83 11.70
N GLU A 53 -2.79 7.98 12.98
CA GLU A 53 -3.43 8.99 13.82
C GLU A 53 -2.73 10.33 13.58
N PRO A 54 -3.43 11.35 13.03
CA PRO A 54 -2.82 12.67 12.82
C PRO A 54 -2.45 13.27 14.20
N HIS A 55 -1.19 13.64 14.37
CA HIS A 55 -0.79 14.34 15.59
C HIS A 55 -1.54 15.68 15.68
N PRO A 56 -2.15 16.03 16.82
CA PRO A 56 -3.01 17.23 16.96
C PRO A 56 -2.30 18.54 16.62
N GLU A 57 -0.98 18.59 16.77
CA GLU A 57 -0.16 19.79 16.56
C GLU A 57 0.32 19.95 15.10
N HIS A 58 0.10 18.97 14.22
CA HIS A 58 0.49 19.09 12.82
C HIS A 58 -0.44 20.06 12.09
N LYS A 59 0.08 21.20 11.67
CA LYS A 59 -0.62 22.15 10.80
C LYS A 59 -1.00 21.45 9.49
N LYS A 60 -2.29 21.39 9.19
CA LYS A 60 -2.77 20.92 7.89
C LYS A 60 -2.55 22.02 6.86
N PHE A 61 -1.59 21.82 5.98
CA PHE A 61 -1.40 22.69 4.83
C PHE A 61 -2.38 22.32 3.71
N PRO A 62 -2.79 23.28 2.87
CA PRO A 62 -3.64 22.99 1.73
C PRO A 62 -2.90 22.06 0.76
N TYR A 63 -3.62 21.09 0.19
CA TYR A 63 -3.05 20.16 -0.79
C TYR A 63 -2.78 20.89 -2.10
N LEU A 64 -1.50 21.21 -2.35
CA LEU A 64 -1.04 22.02 -3.48
C LEU A 64 -1.33 21.41 -4.86
N LEU A 65 -1.53 20.10 -4.93
CA LEU A 65 -1.74 19.37 -6.19
C LEU A 65 -3.21 19.30 -6.61
N LYS A 66 -4.15 19.82 -5.79
CA LYS A 66 -5.58 19.78 -6.11
C LYS A 66 -5.89 20.60 -7.36
N GLY A 67 -6.24 19.91 -8.44
CA GLY A 67 -6.60 20.54 -9.72
C GLY A 67 -5.40 21.06 -10.53
N LEU A 68 -4.17 20.81 -10.08
CA LEU A 68 -2.96 21.17 -10.82
C LEU A 68 -2.82 20.26 -12.04
N LYS A 69 -2.69 20.87 -13.22
CA LYS A 69 -2.29 20.16 -14.44
C LYS A 69 -0.78 20.07 -14.46
N ILE A 70 -0.26 18.88 -14.56
CA ILE A 70 1.18 18.64 -14.68
C ILE A 70 1.51 18.58 -16.17
N ASP A 71 2.29 19.57 -16.65
CA ASP A 71 2.52 19.77 -18.08
C ASP A 71 4.00 19.98 -18.47
N HIS A 72 4.91 19.99 -17.48
CA HIS A 72 6.36 20.09 -17.77
C HIS A 72 7.21 19.34 -16.71
N PRO A 73 8.46 18.97 -17.08
CA PRO A 73 9.40 18.33 -16.14
C PRO A 73 9.78 19.26 -14.99
N ASN A 74 10.13 18.67 -13.84
CA ASN A 74 10.48 19.35 -12.60
C ASN A 74 9.37 20.20 -11.96
N GLN A 75 8.13 20.07 -12.44
CA GLN A 75 6.99 20.73 -11.82
C GLN A 75 6.63 20.07 -10.49
N VAL A 76 6.49 18.75 -10.47
CA VAL A 76 6.16 18.00 -9.26
C VAL A 76 7.05 16.78 -9.14
N TRP A 77 7.78 16.71 -8.03
CA TRP A 77 8.45 15.49 -7.62
C TRP A 77 7.72 14.85 -6.46
N SER A 78 7.69 13.52 -6.43
CA SER A 78 7.21 12.75 -5.29
C SER A 78 8.28 11.84 -4.74
N THR A 79 8.21 11.58 -3.44
CA THR A 79 9.02 10.55 -2.78
C THR A 79 8.12 9.45 -2.25
N ASP A 80 8.64 8.23 -2.30
CA ASP A 80 8.02 7.04 -1.72
C ASP A 80 9.10 6.16 -1.08
N ILE A 81 8.72 5.46 -0.01
CA ILE A 81 9.58 4.54 0.72
C ILE A 81 9.00 3.14 0.62
N THR A 82 9.73 2.25 -0.04
CA THR A 82 9.32 0.86 -0.21
C THR A 82 10.17 -0.07 0.65
N TYR A 83 9.51 -1.00 1.33
CA TYR A 83 10.17 -2.06 2.11
C TYR A 83 10.57 -3.21 1.20
N THR A 84 11.81 -3.65 1.33
CA THR A 84 12.31 -4.83 0.64
C THR A 84 13.14 -5.72 1.57
N ALA A 85 13.49 -6.91 1.11
CA ALA A 85 14.40 -7.80 1.83
C ALA A 85 15.58 -8.15 0.91
N VAL A 86 16.78 -7.95 1.43
CA VAL A 86 18.03 -8.32 0.74
C VAL A 86 18.77 -9.33 1.61
N ASN A 87 19.00 -10.51 1.10
CA ASN A 87 19.64 -11.62 1.83
C ASN A 87 19.01 -11.93 3.20
N GLY A 88 17.66 -11.83 3.29
CA GLY A 88 16.93 -12.05 4.53
C GLY A 88 16.95 -10.89 5.54
N HIS A 89 17.65 -9.80 5.23
CA HIS A 89 17.66 -8.58 6.02
C HIS A 89 16.69 -7.55 5.47
N ARG A 90 16.04 -6.80 6.36
CA ARG A 90 15.12 -5.72 5.99
C ARG A 90 15.91 -4.56 5.39
N ALA A 91 15.46 -4.06 4.25
CA ALA A 91 16.01 -2.88 3.60
C ALA A 91 14.87 -1.93 3.18
N PHE A 92 15.18 -0.67 3.02
CA PHE A 92 14.26 0.39 2.61
C PHE A 92 14.80 1.01 1.33
N VAL A 93 13.94 1.19 0.35
CA VAL A 93 14.25 1.90 -0.88
C VAL A 93 13.51 3.22 -0.86
N ILE A 94 14.26 4.31 -0.82
CA ILE A 94 13.74 5.66 -0.94
C ILE A 94 13.90 6.07 -2.40
N ALA A 95 12.82 6.48 -3.05
CA ALA A 95 12.83 6.88 -4.45
C ALA A 95 12.21 8.25 -4.62
N ILE A 96 12.75 9.06 -5.54
CA ILE A 96 12.19 10.36 -5.94
C ILE A 96 11.92 10.33 -7.43
N GLU A 97 10.67 10.56 -7.81
CA GLU A 97 10.18 10.52 -9.19
C GLU A 97 9.61 11.87 -9.62
N ASP A 98 9.92 12.30 -10.84
CA ASP A 98 9.25 13.41 -11.49
C ASP A 98 7.93 12.94 -12.14
N TRP A 99 6.83 13.55 -11.74
CA TRP A 99 5.50 13.12 -12.16
C TRP A 99 5.20 13.32 -13.65
N PHE A 100 5.80 14.33 -14.27
CA PHE A 100 5.59 14.57 -15.69
C PHE A 100 6.35 13.55 -16.55
N SER A 101 7.63 13.43 -16.36
CA SER A 101 8.51 12.59 -17.19
C SER A 101 8.55 11.12 -16.75
N ARG A 102 8.03 10.80 -15.55
CA ARG A 102 8.15 9.48 -14.91
C ARG A 102 9.60 9.06 -14.70
N LYS A 103 10.49 10.01 -14.65
CA LYS A 103 11.90 9.77 -14.46
C LYS A 103 12.23 9.63 -12.98
N LEU A 104 13.00 8.59 -12.66
CA LEU A 104 13.61 8.44 -11.35
C LEU A 104 14.74 9.46 -11.20
N MET A 105 14.56 10.45 -10.34
CA MET A 105 15.51 11.55 -10.13
C MET A 105 16.65 11.12 -9.23
N ALA A 106 16.34 10.42 -8.14
CA ALA A 106 17.31 9.81 -7.23
C ALA A 106 16.69 8.61 -6.52
N TYR A 107 17.53 7.70 -6.03
CA TYR A 107 17.12 6.64 -5.11
C TYR A 107 18.25 6.34 -4.13
N ASN A 108 17.87 5.79 -2.98
CA ASN A 108 18.79 5.30 -1.97
C ASN A 108 18.27 3.99 -1.39
N VAL A 109 19.19 3.07 -1.06
CA VAL A 109 18.85 1.79 -0.42
C VAL A 109 19.54 1.74 0.92
N VAL A 110 18.76 1.69 1.99
CA VAL A 110 19.26 1.81 3.37
C VAL A 110 18.71 0.70 4.25
N ASN A 111 19.37 0.42 5.35
CA ASN A 111 18.96 -0.62 6.32
C ASN A 111 18.20 -0.06 7.52
N THR A 112 18.17 1.25 7.69
CA THR A 112 17.44 1.96 8.74
C THR A 112 16.51 2.99 8.12
N MET A 113 15.36 3.19 8.74
CA MET A 113 14.39 4.20 8.31
C MET A 113 14.64 5.48 9.13
N ASP A 114 15.56 6.30 8.65
CA ASP A 114 15.92 7.56 9.27
C ASP A 114 15.60 8.71 8.29
N ALA A 115 15.00 9.79 8.77
CA ALA A 115 14.67 10.98 7.99
C ALA A 115 15.91 11.59 7.29
N PHE A 116 17.10 11.41 7.84
CA PHE A 116 18.37 11.79 7.24
C PHE A 116 18.52 11.21 5.83
N HIS A 117 18.17 9.95 5.62
CA HIS A 117 18.30 9.31 4.30
C HIS A 117 17.34 9.88 3.26
N CYS A 118 16.15 10.32 3.68
CA CYS A 118 15.22 11.02 2.79
C CYS A 118 15.77 12.37 2.35
N VAL A 119 16.34 13.12 3.29
CA VAL A 119 16.97 14.43 3.02
C VAL A 119 18.18 14.27 2.09
N GLU A 120 19.03 13.28 2.33
CA GLU A 120 20.18 12.97 1.48
C GLU A 120 19.75 12.61 0.05
N THR A 121 18.72 11.76 -0.08
CA THR A 121 18.20 11.38 -1.41
C THR A 121 17.63 12.58 -2.15
N LEU A 122 16.93 13.48 -1.45
CA LEU A 122 16.43 14.73 -2.03
C LEU A 122 17.58 15.65 -2.45
N ARG A 123 18.63 15.78 -1.65
CA ARG A 123 19.81 16.55 -1.98
C ARG A 123 20.46 16.06 -3.27
N MET A 124 20.68 14.74 -3.39
CA MET A 124 21.23 14.12 -4.61
C MET A 124 20.39 14.45 -5.86
N ALA A 125 19.05 14.41 -5.73
CA ALA A 125 18.17 14.76 -6.84
C ALA A 125 18.31 16.24 -7.23
N ILE A 126 18.31 17.14 -6.25
CA ILE A 126 18.42 18.59 -6.46
C ILE A 126 19.77 18.98 -7.08
N GLU A 127 20.86 18.40 -6.61
CA GLU A 127 22.21 18.67 -7.14
C GLU A 127 22.34 18.29 -8.61
N ARG A 128 21.65 17.21 -9.02
CA ARG A 128 21.74 16.69 -10.39
C ARG A 128 20.76 17.32 -11.36
N PHE A 129 19.56 17.69 -10.92
CA PHE A 129 18.45 18.07 -11.81
C PHE A 129 17.85 19.45 -11.49
N GLY A 130 18.34 20.14 -10.47
CA GLY A 130 17.75 21.39 -9.98
C GLY A 130 16.59 21.13 -9.02
N LYS A 131 15.93 22.20 -8.57
CA LYS A 131 14.82 22.13 -7.62
C LYS A 131 13.49 21.94 -8.36
N PRO A 132 12.56 21.08 -7.85
CA PRO A 132 11.19 21.07 -8.33
C PRO A 132 10.41 22.31 -7.85
N GLU A 133 9.31 22.62 -8.51
CA GLU A 133 8.38 23.66 -8.03
C GLU A 133 7.60 23.16 -6.80
N ILE A 134 7.20 21.88 -6.82
CA ILE A 134 6.48 21.23 -5.72
C ILE A 134 7.17 19.90 -5.40
N PHE A 135 7.44 19.69 -4.11
CA PHE A 135 7.88 18.40 -3.62
C PHE A 135 6.76 17.79 -2.75
N ASN A 136 6.30 16.62 -3.13
CA ASN A 136 5.22 15.89 -2.45
C ASN A 136 5.79 14.65 -1.74
N SER A 137 5.53 14.54 -0.45
CA SER A 137 5.83 13.34 0.34
C SER A 137 4.55 12.76 0.89
N ASP A 138 4.49 11.44 1.04
CA ASP A 138 3.40 10.79 1.76
C ASP A 138 3.44 11.14 3.25
N GLN A 139 2.27 11.15 3.92
CA GLN A 139 2.14 11.44 5.35
C GLN A 139 2.43 10.20 6.21
N ASP A 140 3.35 9.36 5.84
CA ASP A 140 3.77 8.30 6.75
C ASP A 140 4.48 8.94 7.96
N SER A 141 3.96 8.60 9.13
CA SER A 141 4.48 9.06 10.42
C SER A 141 5.92 8.61 10.61
N GLN A 142 6.85 9.52 10.42
CA GLN A 142 8.24 9.38 10.81
C GLN A 142 8.55 10.34 11.95
#